data_1ef685a0d083a725c54a7d5145d60248
#
_entry.id   1ef685a0d083a725c54a7d5145d60248
#
_cell.length_a   1.000
_cell.length_b   1.000
_cell.length_c   1.000
_cell.angle_alpha   90.00
_cell.angle_beta   90.00
_cell.angle_gamma   90.00
#
_symmetry.space_group_name_H-M   'P 1'
#
loop_
_entity.id
_entity.type
_entity.pdbx_description
1 polymer ?
#
loop_
_entity_poly.entity_id
_entity_poly.type
_entity_poly.pdbx_seq_one_letter_code
_entity_poly.pdbx_strand_id
1 'polypeptide(L)'
;FSFEFILSVTGILLILGLVFASSQLDKTGQHIWVQTIFLVLIRLYIFLFSVMSKLGTLGIILDNGWEAPSRSVIKTRGSRKMKGLFVLTLLFLLAQSGMAVFDLATLEVNDQIKLVAHRGYVAKGVENSLEALEAAAKEKASYVEMDILLTKDNQFVVMHDYNLKRLAGIDKKVQDMNFDEVVGLPIKQGEFTSRIPSFEEFVQRAKELDMKLLVELKPHGKEPDNYAELFINEMRRLGVATEYKTMSLDLSIMEEIESKAPEIQTGYVIPLQFGNFSLSNVDFFVIEDFSFNDSLVIQAQSEGKEVFVWTINDPDLISKYLYKSIAAIISDRPDIIEREKQYEEKDNSYFDKLYRLIYN
;
A
#
# COMPACT_ATOMS: atom_id res chain seq x y z
N PHE A 1 -10.29 10.09 -35.79
CA PHE A 1 -10.93 9.92 -34.44
C PHE A 1 -11.91 8.77 -34.38
N SER A 2 -12.74 8.56 -35.42
CA SER A 2 -13.80 7.54 -35.40
C SER A 2 -13.27 6.10 -35.49
N PHE A 3 -12.23 5.83 -36.28
CA PHE A 3 -11.72 4.47 -36.47
C PHE A 3 -11.02 3.92 -35.23
N GLU A 4 -10.13 4.70 -34.62
CA GLU A 4 -9.42 4.28 -33.39
C GLU A 4 -10.39 4.15 -32.21
N PHE A 5 -11.40 5.02 -32.11
CA PHE A 5 -12.43 4.91 -31.09
C PHE A 5 -13.25 3.63 -31.25
N ILE A 6 -13.74 3.32 -32.47
CA ILE A 6 -14.49 2.10 -32.75
C ILE A 6 -13.63 0.86 -32.46
N LEU A 7 -12.37 0.90 -32.87
CA LEU A 7 -11.44 -0.21 -32.65
C LEU A 7 -11.20 -0.44 -31.13
N SER A 8 -11.06 0.65 -30.35
CA SER A 8 -10.89 0.58 -28.90
C SER A 8 -12.13 0.04 -28.19
N VAL A 9 -13.32 0.53 -28.54
CA VAL A 9 -14.59 0.07 -27.97
C VAL A 9 -14.84 -1.40 -28.29
N THR A 10 -14.64 -1.81 -29.56
CA THR A 10 -14.78 -3.23 -29.93
C THR A 10 -13.78 -4.11 -29.22
N GLY A 11 -12.59 -3.59 -28.96
CA GLY A 11 -11.57 -4.29 -28.20
C GLY A 11 -11.93 -4.53 -26.75
N ILE A 12 -12.39 -3.50 -26.08
CA ILE A 12 -12.88 -3.62 -24.71
C ILE A 12 -14.03 -4.63 -24.62
N LEU A 13 -15.00 -4.54 -25.53
CA LEU A 13 -16.13 -5.47 -25.57
C LEU A 13 -15.68 -6.93 -25.78
N LEU A 14 -14.65 -7.15 -26.60
CA LEU A 14 -14.10 -8.49 -26.84
C LEU A 14 -13.39 -9.03 -25.61
N ILE A 15 -12.60 -8.21 -24.93
CA ILE A 15 -11.93 -8.62 -23.68
C ILE A 15 -12.98 -8.95 -22.62
N LEU A 16 -13.99 -8.10 -22.43
CA LEU A 16 -15.08 -8.37 -21.50
C LEU A 16 -15.83 -9.66 -21.86
N GLY A 17 -16.06 -9.90 -23.16
CA GLY A 17 -16.64 -11.14 -23.66
C GLY A 17 -15.79 -12.38 -23.36
N LEU A 18 -14.47 -12.29 -23.49
CA LEU A 18 -13.55 -13.37 -23.15
C LEU A 18 -13.55 -13.64 -21.64
N VAL A 19 -13.50 -12.60 -20.81
CA VAL A 19 -13.58 -12.73 -19.34
C VAL A 19 -14.91 -13.37 -18.94
N PHE A 20 -16.02 -12.91 -19.50
CA PHE A 20 -17.34 -13.51 -19.26
C PHE A 20 -17.39 -14.99 -19.71
N ALA A 21 -16.87 -15.31 -20.88
CA ALA A 21 -16.81 -16.70 -21.37
C ALA A 21 -15.95 -17.58 -20.46
N SER A 22 -14.82 -17.07 -19.96
CA SER A 22 -13.99 -17.75 -18.98
C SER A 22 -14.79 -18.09 -17.71
N SER A 23 -15.52 -17.13 -17.16
CA SER A 23 -16.33 -17.34 -15.95
C SER A 23 -17.48 -18.35 -16.17
N GLN A 24 -18.02 -18.47 -17.39
CA GLN A 24 -19.05 -19.46 -17.69
C GLN A 24 -18.48 -20.87 -17.88
N LEU A 25 -17.27 -21.00 -18.42
CA LEU A 25 -16.60 -22.30 -18.64
C LEU A 25 -15.98 -22.84 -17.36
N ASP A 26 -15.51 -21.96 -16.50
CA ASP A 26 -14.94 -22.30 -15.18
C ASP A 26 -15.69 -21.54 -14.08
N LYS A 27 -16.88 -22.03 -13.74
CA LYS A 27 -17.73 -21.40 -12.70
C LYS A 27 -17.11 -21.41 -11.31
N THR A 28 -16.16 -22.31 -11.07
CA THR A 28 -15.46 -22.43 -9.79
C THR A 28 -14.17 -21.62 -9.77
N GLY A 29 -13.71 -21.17 -10.96
CA GLY A 29 -12.43 -20.48 -11.09
C GLY A 29 -11.19 -21.36 -10.78
N GLN A 30 -11.37 -22.68 -10.60
CA GLN A 30 -10.33 -23.59 -10.14
C GLN A 30 -9.54 -24.29 -11.28
N HIS A 31 -9.92 -24.04 -12.52
CA HIS A 31 -9.29 -24.70 -13.67
C HIS A 31 -8.25 -23.79 -14.33
N ILE A 32 -7.01 -23.87 -13.85
CA ILE A 32 -5.89 -23.07 -14.34
C ILE A 32 -5.72 -23.10 -15.88
N TRP A 33 -6.01 -24.24 -16.53
CA TRP A 33 -5.90 -24.36 -17.98
C TRP A 33 -6.94 -23.50 -18.73
N VAL A 34 -8.14 -23.30 -18.16
CA VAL A 34 -9.16 -22.40 -18.74
C VAL A 34 -8.64 -20.97 -18.68
N GLN A 35 -8.17 -20.54 -17.51
CA GLN A 35 -7.65 -19.19 -17.29
C GLN A 35 -6.41 -18.93 -18.19
N THR A 36 -5.55 -19.95 -18.35
CA THR A 36 -4.39 -19.88 -19.25
C THR A 36 -4.78 -19.63 -20.69
N ILE A 37 -5.78 -20.38 -21.22
CA ILE A 37 -6.24 -20.20 -22.59
C ILE A 37 -6.77 -18.78 -22.80
N PHE A 38 -7.60 -18.28 -21.89
CA PHE A 38 -8.16 -16.92 -22.00
C PHE A 38 -7.09 -15.83 -21.87
N LEU A 39 -6.10 -16.01 -21.01
CA LEU A 39 -4.98 -15.09 -20.91
C LEU A 39 -4.18 -15.02 -22.22
N VAL A 40 -3.90 -16.16 -22.85
CA VAL A 40 -3.23 -16.20 -24.17
C VAL A 40 -4.06 -15.50 -25.23
N LEU A 41 -5.37 -15.74 -25.27
CA LEU A 41 -6.28 -15.09 -26.23
C LEU A 41 -6.33 -13.58 -26.04
N ILE A 42 -6.40 -13.10 -24.81
CA ILE A 42 -6.40 -11.66 -24.48
C ILE A 42 -5.08 -11.03 -24.93
N ARG A 43 -3.93 -11.65 -24.63
CA ARG A 43 -2.60 -11.14 -25.04
C ARG A 43 -2.43 -11.13 -26.57
N LEU A 44 -2.86 -12.19 -27.24
CA LEU A 44 -2.84 -12.25 -28.71
C LEU A 44 -3.70 -11.13 -29.31
N TYR A 45 -4.89 -10.90 -28.74
CA TYR A 45 -5.77 -9.82 -29.16
C TYR A 45 -5.09 -8.44 -28.97
N ILE A 46 -4.53 -8.15 -27.78
CA ILE A 46 -3.86 -6.87 -27.50
C ILE A 46 -2.69 -6.66 -28.47
N PHE A 47 -1.92 -7.72 -28.78
CA PHE A 47 -0.84 -7.65 -29.76
C PHE A 47 -1.35 -7.31 -31.16
N LEU A 48 -2.37 -8.02 -31.66
CA LEU A 48 -2.97 -7.77 -32.99
C LEU A 48 -3.56 -6.37 -33.07
N PHE A 49 -4.24 -5.94 -32.02
CA PHE A 49 -4.79 -4.57 -31.90
C PHE A 49 -3.68 -3.51 -32.00
N SER A 50 -2.57 -3.68 -31.25
CA SER A 50 -1.42 -2.77 -31.31
C SER A 50 -0.81 -2.68 -32.71
N VAL A 51 -0.69 -3.81 -33.39
CA VAL A 51 -0.19 -3.84 -34.79
C VAL A 51 -1.16 -3.14 -35.75
N MET A 52 -2.45 -3.42 -35.64
CA MET A 52 -3.48 -2.80 -36.51
C MET A 52 -3.58 -1.29 -36.27
N SER A 53 -3.53 -0.82 -35.02
CA SER A 53 -3.55 0.60 -34.69
C SER A 53 -2.34 1.32 -35.30
N LYS A 54 -1.12 0.77 -35.19
CA LYS A 54 0.08 1.34 -35.79
C LYS A 54 0.04 1.37 -37.32
N LEU A 55 -0.51 0.32 -37.95
CA LEU A 55 -0.68 0.26 -39.41
C LEU A 55 -1.74 1.28 -39.88
N GLY A 56 -2.83 1.45 -39.12
CA GLY A 56 -3.86 2.45 -39.38
C GLY A 56 -3.31 3.86 -39.30
N THR A 57 -2.54 4.17 -38.26
CA THR A 57 -1.87 5.47 -38.09
C THR A 57 -0.91 5.75 -39.25
N LEU A 58 -0.10 4.76 -39.65
CA LEU A 58 0.80 4.89 -40.80
C LEU A 58 0.01 5.12 -42.09
N GLY A 59 -1.11 4.44 -42.30
CA GLY A 59 -2.00 4.64 -43.46
C GLY A 59 -2.52 6.07 -43.53
N ILE A 60 -2.99 6.64 -42.43
CA ILE A 60 -3.46 8.02 -42.33
C ILE A 60 -2.34 9.02 -42.64
N ILE A 61 -1.12 8.80 -42.13
CA ILE A 61 0.04 9.65 -42.39
C ILE A 61 0.38 9.66 -43.89
N LEU A 62 0.34 8.49 -44.54
CA LEU A 62 0.61 8.35 -45.96
C LEU A 62 -0.47 8.98 -46.86
N ASP A 63 -1.73 8.96 -46.43
CA ASP A 63 -2.87 9.51 -47.17
C ASP A 63 -2.91 11.06 -47.06
N ASN A 64 -2.34 11.63 -46.02
CA ASN A 64 -2.24 13.08 -45.77
C ASN A 64 -1.06 13.79 -46.49
N GLY A 65 -0.54 13.21 -47.56
CA GLY A 65 0.39 13.92 -48.48
C GLY A 65 1.89 13.68 -48.29
N TRP A 66 2.25 12.61 -47.58
CA TRP A 66 3.62 12.12 -47.71
C TRP A 66 3.71 11.34 -49.04
N GLU A 67 4.45 11.92 -50.01
CA GLU A 67 4.75 11.22 -51.26
C GLU A 67 5.52 9.94 -50.97
N ALA A 68 4.77 8.82 -51.00
CA ALA A 68 5.42 7.50 -50.94
C ALA A 68 6.36 7.36 -52.16
N PRO A 69 7.61 6.92 -51.98
CA PRO A 69 8.49 6.61 -53.11
C PRO A 69 7.75 5.60 -54.01
N SER A 70 7.79 5.89 -55.32
CA SER A 70 7.00 5.21 -56.37
C SER A 70 6.85 3.71 -56.14
N ARG A 71 5.62 3.21 -56.32
CA ARG A 71 5.17 1.80 -56.09
C ARG A 71 5.99 0.71 -56.80
N SER A 72 7.06 1.01 -57.51
CA SER A 72 7.77 0.08 -58.36
C SER A 72 8.81 -0.80 -57.66
N VAL A 73 9.02 -0.73 -56.34
CA VAL A 73 10.15 -1.44 -55.69
C VAL A 73 9.73 -2.30 -54.47
N ILE A 74 8.46 -2.49 -54.18
CA ILE A 74 8.10 -3.49 -53.17
C ILE A 74 7.94 -4.87 -53.84
N LYS A 75 9.02 -5.39 -54.41
CA LYS A 75 9.14 -6.84 -54.66
C LYS A 75 9.18 -7.52 -53.30
N THR A 76 8.11 -8.24 -52.98
CA THR A 76 7.89 -9.05 -51.78
C THR A 76 8.93 -10.13 -51.56
N ARG A 77 10.19 -9.77 -51.31
CA ARG A 77 11.21 -10.65 -50.81
C ARG A 77 11.13 -10.88 -49.29
N GLY A 78 10.02 -10.38 -48.67
CA GLY A 78 9.78 -10.35 -47.25
C GLY A 78 9.16 -11.62 -46.62
N SER A 79 8.66 -12.57 -47.44
CA SER A 79 7.84 -13.67 -46.94
C SER A 79 8.54 -14.58 -45.90
N ARG A 80 9.82 -14.90 -46.06
CA ARG A 80 10.53 -15.75 -45.08
C ARG A 80 10.92 -15.00 -43.82
N LYS A 81 11.41 -13.76 -43.95
CA LYS A 81 11.76 -12.92 -42.80
C LYS A 81 10.51 -12.52 -41.97
N MET A 82 9.40 -12.20 -42.65
CA MET A 82 8.13 -11.94 -41.96
C MET A 82 7.57 -13.18 -41.26
N LYS A 83 7.64 -14.34 -41.88
CA LYS A 83 7.26 -15.61 -41.21
C LYS A 83 8.14 -15.88 -40.00
N GLY A 84 9.45 -15.67 -40.11
CA GLY A 84 10.38 -15.80 -38.99
C GLY A 84 10.05 -14.83 -37.84
N LEU A 85 9.78 -13.56 -38.16
CA LEU A 85 9.39 -12.56 -37.16
C LEU A 85 8.08 -12.95 -36.49
N PHE A 86 7.09 -13.40 -37.24
CA PHE A 86 5.81 -13.85 -36.70
C PHE A 86 5.97 -15.02 -35.73
N VAL A 87 6.79 -16.04 -36.13
CA VAL A 87 7.09 -17.17 -35.24
C VAL A 87 7.81 -16.73 -33.97
N LEU A 88 8.80 -15.83 -34.08
CA LEU A 88 9.49 -15.27 -32.89
C LEU A 88 8.52 -14.51 -31.98
N THR A 89 7.64 -13.70 -32.54
CA THR A 89 6.62 -12.98 -31.76
C THR A 89 5.66 -13.95 -31.06
N LEU A 90 5.24 -15.01 -31.77
CA LEU A 90 4.36 -16.02 -31.16
C LEU A 90 5.05 -16.77 -30.03
N LEU A 91 6.31 -17.15 -30.20
CA LEU A 91 7.11 -17.78 -29.16
C LEU A 91 7.31 -16.86 -27.96
N PHE A 92 7.54 -15.58 -28.20
CA PHE A 92 7.65 -14.57 -27.13
C PHE A 92 6.33 -14.44 -26.36
N LEU A 93 5.18 -14.36 -27.04
CA LEU A 93 3.86 -14.29 -26.40
C LEU A 93 3.55 -15.56 -25.60
N LEU A 94 3.91 -16.72 -26.11
CA LEU A 94 3.76 -18.00 -25.41
C LEU A 94 4.66 -18.06 -24.17
N ALA A 95 5.91 -17.62 -24.27
CA ALA A 95 6.81 -17.54 -23.13
C ALA A 95 6.30 -16.60 -22.04
N GLN A 96 5.87 -15.39 -22.42
CA GLN A 96 5.24 -14.44 -21.46
C GLN A 96 3.95 -14.99 -20.84
N SER A 97 3.14 -15.71 -21.63
CA SER A 97 1.92 -16.33 -21.10
C SER A 97 2.25 -17.47 -20.13
N GLY A 98 3.29 -18.27 -20.44
CA GLY A 98 3.79 -19.31 -19.55
C GLY A 98 4.30 -18.73 -18.22
N MET A 99 5.04 -17.62 -18.25
CA MET A 99 5.46 -16.91 -17.02
C MET A 99 4.26 -16.43 -16.21
N ALA A 100 3.29 -15.79 -16.85
CA ALA A 100 2.09 -15.31 -16.13
C ALA A 100 1.24 -16.44 -15.55
N VAL A 101 1.20 -17.61 -16.21
CA VAL A 101 0.56 -18.82 -15.66
C VAL A 101 1.33 -19.35 -14.46
N PHE A 102 2.66 -19.34 -14.52
CA PHE A 102 3.50 -19.70 -13.39
C PHE A 102 3.24 -18.74 -12.20
N ASP A 103 3.27 -17.44 -12.46
CA ASP A 103 2.95 -16.42 -11.42
C ASP A 103 1.55 -16.65 -10.83
N LEU A 104 0.55 -16.93 -11.71
CA LEU A 104 -0.82 -17.22 -11.28
C LEU A 104 -0.91 -18.47 -10.39
N ALA A 105 -0.16 -19.53 -10.76
CA ALA A 105 -0.16 -20.78 -10.03
C ALA A 105 0.57 -20.70 -8.69
N THR A 106 1.57 -19.81 -8.59
CA THR A 106 2.42 -19.65 -7.41
C THR A 106 2.01 -18.44 -6.56
N LEU A 107 0.99 -17.69 -7.00
CA LEU A 107 0.48 -16.55 -6.24
C LEU A 107 -0.21 -17.03 -4.96
N GLU A 108 0.40 -16.77 -3.84
CA GLU A 108 -0.09 -17.11 -2.50
C GLU A 108 -0.29 -15.86 -1.66
N VAL A 109 -1.26 -15.91 -0.76
CA VAL A 109 -1.46 -14.84 0.22
C VAL A 109 -0.26 -14.80 1.16
N ASN A 110 0.27 -13.62 1.38
CA ASN A 110 1.33 -13.41 2.35
C ASN A 110 0.71 -13.32 3.75
N ASP A 111 0.67 -14.43 4.45
CA ASP A 111 0.14 -14.56 5.81
C ASP A 111 0.96 -13.79 6.86
N GLN A 112 2.20 -13.41 6.52
CA GLN A 112 3.11 -12.67 7.41
C GLN A 112 2.81 -11.16 7.45
N ILE A 113 1.93 -10.64 6.58
CA ILE A 113 1.55 -9.23 6.58
C ILE A 113 0.86 -8.89 7.90
N LYS A 114 1.43 -7.91 8.59
CA LYS A 114 0.91 -7.41 9.87
C LYS A 114 -0.21 -6.39 9.61
N LEU A 115 -1.27 -6.51 10.37
CA LEU A 115 -2.34 -5.52 10.41
C LEU A 115 -1.99 -4.44 11.43
N VAL A 116 -1.94 -3.18 11.00
CA VAL A 116 -1.75 -2.01 11.86
C VAL A 116 -3.01 -1.16 11.85
N ALA A 117 -3.65 -1.02 13.01
CA ALA A 117 -4.83 -0.17 13.16
C ALA A 117 -4.40 1.30 13.32
N HIS A 118 -4.68 2.14 12.30
CA HIS A 118 -4.33 3.56 12.25
C HIS A 118 -5.10 4.36 13.31
N ARG A 119 -4.39 4.91 14.29
CA ARG A 119 -4.94 5.61 15.46
C ARG A 119 -5.96 4.79 16.26
N GLY A 120 -5.81 3.45 16.25
CA GLY A 120 -6.78 2.51 16.75
C GLY A 120 -7.90 2.19 15.75
N TYR A 121 -9.03 1.63 16.24
CA TYR A 121 -10.19 1.38 15.37
C TYR A 121 -11.18 2.55 15.43
N VAL A 122 -10.98 3.52 14.56
CA VAL A 122 -11.71 4.80 14.54
C VAL A 122 -13.20 4.67 14.20
N ALA A 123 -13.64 3.55 13.64
CA ALA A 123 -15.07 3.28 13.45
C ALA A 123 -15.79 2.84 14.75
N LYS A 124 -15.05 2.65 15.85
CA LYS A 124 -15.56 2.20 17.15
C LYS A 124 -15.15 3.09 18.34
N GLY A 125 -14.38 4.15 18.08
CA GLY A 125 -13.96 5.11 19.11
C GLY A 125 -13.38 6.38 18.49
N VAL A 126 -13.06 7.36 19.31
CA VAL A 126 -12.32 8.54 18.87
C VAL A 126 -10.90 8.12 18.51
N GLU A 127 -10.34 8.64 17.41
CA GLU A 127 -8.95 8.39 17.06
C GLU A 127 -8.01 8.66 18.25
N ASN A 128 -6.96 7.86 18.40
CA ASN A 128 -5.98 8.01 19.48
C ASN A 128 -6.56 7.92 20.91
N SER A 129 -7.72 7.28 21.09
CA SER A 129 -8.35 7.04 22.40
C SER A 129 -8.13 5.62 22.89
N LEU A 130 -8.33 5.42 24.20
CA LEU A 130 -8.27 4.08 24.79
C LEU A 130 -9.36 3.16 24.24
N GLU A 131 -10.54 3.69 23.93
CA GLU A 131 -11.65 2.94 23.35
C GLU A 131 -11.32 2.45 21.93
N ALA A 132 -10.64 3.28 21.11
CA ALA A 132 -10.20 2.88 19.79
C ALA A 132 -9.08 1.83 19.84
N LEU A 133 -8.16 1.94 20.82
CA LEU A 133 -7.15 0.91 21.10
C LEU A 133 -7.81 -0.43 21.48
N GLU A 134 -8.76 -0.43 22.42
CA GLU A 134 -9.48 -1.62 22.85
C GLU A 134 -10.27 -2.27 21.71
N ALA A 135 -10.87 -1.44 20.86
CA ALA A 135 -11.58 -1.92 19.70
C ALA A 135 -10.66 -2.58 18.69
N ALA A 136 -9.46 -2.01 18.43
CA ALA A 136 -8.45 -2.59 17.55
C ALA A 136 -7.91 -3.92 18.09
N ALA A 137 -7.74 -4.02 19.40
CA ALA A 137 -7.33 -5.26 20.04
C ALA A 137 -8.35 -6.39 19.85
N LYS A 138 -9.66 -6.07 19.88
CA LYS A 138 -10.75 -7.05 19.61
C LYS A 138 -10.73 -7.55 18.16
N GLU A 139 -10.33 -6.70 17.22
CA GLU A 139 -10.14 -7.08 15.80
C GLU A 139 -8.78 -7.80 15.56
N LYS A 140 -8.02 -8.09 16.61
CA LYS A 140 -6.73 -8.81 16.54
C LYS A 140 -5.67 -8.10 15.68
N ALA A 141 -5.67 -6.77 15.67
CA ALA A 141 -4.61 -6.01 15.05
C ALA A 141 -3.23 -6.46 15.58
N SER A 142 -2.23 -6.53 14.72
CA SER A 142 -0.86 -6.88 15.12
C SER A 142 -0.19 -5.72 15.88
N TYR A 143 -0.54 -4.50 15.47
CA TYR A 143 -0.12 -3.25 16.09
C TYR A 143 -1.28 -2.27 16.08
N VAL A 144 -1.28 -1.36 17.06
CA VAL A 144 -2.05 -0.12 16.98
C VAL A 144 -1.07 1.01 16.73
N GLU A 145 -1.27 1.72 15.64
CA GLU A 145 -0.57 2.98 15.39
C GLU A 145 -1.21 4.10 16.23
N MET A 146 -0.38 5.01 16.73
CA MET A 146 -0.81 6.14 17.53
C MET A 146 0.19 7.30 17.46
N ASP A 147 -0.34 8.51 17.52
CA ASP A 147 0.44 9.75 17.42
C ASP A 147 0.77 10.32 18.81
N ILE A 148 1.99 10.78 19.00
CA ILE A 148 2.37 11.52 20.22
C ILE A 148 2.87 12.92 19.93
N LEU A 149 2.48 13.83 20.80
CA LEU A 149 2.91 15.22 20.80
C LEU A 149 3.57 15.57 22.15
N LEU A 150 4.54 16.48 22.08
CA LEU A 150 5.21 17.00 23.28
C LEU A 150 4.46 18.24 23.81
N THR A 151 4.16 18.25 25.10
CA THR A 151 3.60 19.42 25.82
C THR A 151 4.68 20.46 26.12
N LYS A 152 4.23 21.64 26.57
CA LYS A 152 5.13 22.75 26.97
C LYS A 152 6.12 22.37 28.07
N ASP A 153 5.74 21.49 28.97
CA ASP A 153 6.55 20.98 30.08
C ASP A 153 7.22 19.61 29.76
N ASN A 154 7.41 19.33 28.46
CA ASN A 154 8.15 18.20 27.95
C ASN A 154 7.60 16.81 28.35
N GLN A 155 6.30 16.64 28.34
CA GLN A 155 5.65 15.35 28.55
C GLN A 155 4.89 14.92 27.29
N PHE A 156 4.77 13.60 27.06
CA PHE A 156 4.09 13.07 25.87
C PHE A 156 2.62 12.81 26.12
N VAL A 157 1.78 13.29 25.20
CA VAL A 157 0.33 13.06 25.15
C VAL A 157 -0.05 12.42 23.81
N VAL A 158 -1.14 11.66 23.80
CA VAL A 158 -1.59 10.94 22.60
C VAL A 158 -2.58 11.80 21.85
N MET A 159 -2.15 12.36 20.73
CA MET A 159 -2.95 13.25 19.90
C MET A 159 -2.32 13.44 18.54
N HIS A 160 -3.13 13.42 17.46
CA HIS A 160 -2.65 13.67 16.11
C HIS A 160 -2.43 15.16 15.80
N ASP A 161 -3.43 15.99 16.10
CA ASP A 161 -3.42 17.40 15.72
C ASP A 161 -2.62 18.24 16.72
N TYR A 162 -1.76 19.11 16.22
CA TYR A 162 -1.10 20.11 17.08
C TYR A 162 -2.09 21.05 17.75
N ASN A 163 -3.22 21.36 17.08
CA ASN A 163 -4.27 22.25 17.60
C ASN A 163 -5.49 21.42 18.02
N LEU A 164 -5.93 21.60 19.25
CA LEU A 164 -7.02 20.84 19.87
C LEU A 164 -8.42 21.16 19.33
N LYS A 165 -8.54 22.11 18.37
CA LYS A 165 -9.83 22.63 17.91
C LYS A 165 -10.74 21.55 17.29
N ARG A 166 -10.19 20.64 16.50
CA ARG A 166 -10.99 19.65 15.77
C ARG A 166 -11.69 18.66 16.70
N LEU A 167 -10.99 18.11 17.66
CA LEU A 167 -11.52 17.07 18.55
C LEU A 167 -12.01 17.61 19.91
N ALA A 168 -11.30 18.60 20.49
CA ALA A 168 -11.64 19.15 21.81
C ALA A 168 -12.39 20.48 21.75
N GLY A 169 -12.52 21.11 20.58
CA GLY A 169 -13.18 22.42 20.44
C GLY A 169 -12.37 23.60 20.99
N ILE A 170 -11.12 23.39 21.39
CA ILE A 170 -10.24 24.36 22.03
C ILE A 170 -9.21 24.86 21.01
N ASP A 171 -9.22 26.15 20.69
CA ASP A 171 -8.27 26.75 19.74
C ASP A 171 -6.93 27.07 20.44
N LYS A 172 -6.25 26.04 20.88
CA LYS A 172 -4.91 26.09 21.48
C LYS A 172 -4.07 24.94 20.93
N LYS A 173 -2.75 25.12 20.92
CA LYS A 173 -1.79 24.10 20.51
C LYS A 173 -1.28 23.34 21.74
N VAL A 174 -1.08 22.04 21.58
CA VAL A 174 -0.55 21.16 22.63
C VAL A 174 0.78 21.66 23.17
N GLN A 175 1.70 22.10 22.31
CA GLN A 175 3.02 22.62 22.70
C GLN A 175 2.99 23.93 23.49
N ASP A 176 1.86 24.61 23.54
CA ASP A 176 1.69 25.85 24.31
C ASP A 176 0.99 25.61 25.67
N MET A 177 0.66 24.34 25.98
CA MET A 177 -0.06 23.92 27.20
C MET A 177 0.79 22.92 28.01
N ASN A 178 0.66 22.97 29.33
CA ASN A 178 1.26 21.98 30.20
C ASN A 178 0.48 20.65 30.14
N PHE A 179 1.13 19.58 30.56
CA PHE A 179 0.56 18.23 30.56
C PHE A 179 -0.80 18.15 31.27
N ASP A 180 -0.90 18.71 32.48
CA ASP A 180 -2.15 18.71 33.26
C ASP A 180 -3.29 19.53 32.62
N GLU A 181 -2.96 20.43 31.68
CA GLU A 181 -3.95 21.20 30.92
C GLU A 181 -4.48 20.43 29.71
N VAL A 182 -3.75 19.41 29.23
CA VAL A 182 -4.07 18.65 28.00
C VAL A 182 -4.67 17.29 28.33
N VAL A 183 -4.02 16.51 29.21
CA VAL A 183 -4.48 15.18 29.57
C VAL A 183 -5.84 15.22 30.25
N GLY A 184 -6.73 14.34 29.81
CA GLY A 184 -8.10 14.29 30.34
C GLY A 184 -9.09 15.25 29.68
N LEU A 185 -8.63 16.16 28.80
CA LEU A 185 -9.57 17.00 28.04
C LEU A 185 -10.54 16.14 27.24
N PRO A 186 -11.84 16.47 27.28
CA PRO A 186 -12.84 15.75 26.51
C PRO A 186 -12.63 15.97 25.00
N ILE A 187 -12.71 14.89 24.24
CA ILE A 187 -12.64 14.90 22.78
C ILE A 187 -13.86 14.21 22.19
N LYS A 188 -14.22 14.64 20.98
CA LYS A 188 -15.38 14.10 20.26
C LYS A 188 -15.07 13.93 18.78
N GLN A 189 -15.49 12.78 18.21
CA GLN A 189 -15.42 12.49 16.79
C GLN A 189 -16.70 11.75 16.36
N GLY A 190 -17.50 12.37 15.50
CA GLY A 190 -18.81 11.82 15.15
C GLY A 190 -19.72 11.68 16.37
N GLU A 191 -20.16 10.44 16.63
CA GLU A 191 -20.98 10.10 17.80
C GLU A 191 -20.18 9.66 19.03
N PHE A 192 -18.87 9.42 18.86
CA PHE A 192 -18.00 8.97 19.94
C PHE A 192 -17.47 10.14 20.77
N THR A 193 -17.34 9.90 22.05
CA THR A 193 -16.71 10.81 23.01
C THR A 193 -15.66 10.05 23.80
N SER A 194 -14.55 10.69 24.12
CA SER A 194 -13.47 10.17 24.93
C SER A 194 -12.72 11.32 25.60
N ARG A 195 -11.49 11.08 26.02
CA ARG A 195 -10.57 12.08 26.57
C ARG A 195 -9.17 11.87 26.01
N ILE A 196 -8.34 12.89 26.01
CA ILE A 196 -6.94 12.79 25.59
C ILE A 196 -6.18 11.98 26.65
N PRO A 197 -5.58 10.83 26.29
CA PRO A 197 -4.77 10.06 27.22
C PRO A 197 -3.32 10.57 27.26
N SER A 198 -2.60 10.31 28.34
CA SER A 198 -1.15 10.40 28.34
C SER A 198 -0.53 9.23 27.55
N PHE A 199 0.71 9.40 27.11
CA PHE A 199 1.45 8.29 26.47
C PHE A 199 1.61 7.09 27.41
N GLU A 200 1.93 7.36 28.68
CA GLU A 200 2.05 6.31 29.70
C GLU A 200 0.74 5.54 29.89
N GLU A 201 -0.39 6.23 30.02
CA GLU A 201 -1.70 5.59 30.16
C GLU A 201 -2.04 4.70 28.97
N PHE A 202 -1.75 5.17 27.75
CA PHE A 202 -1.99 4.43 26.52
C PHE A 202 -1.11 3.17 26.46
N VAL A 203 0.16 3.27 26.80
CA VAL A 203 1.10 2.14 26.88
C VAL A 203 0.66 1.13 27.93
N GLN A 204 0.24 1.57 29.13
CA GLN A 204 -0.22 0.66 30.17
C GLN A 204 -1.46 -0.11 29.69
N ARG A 205 -2.40 0.58 29.03
CA ARG A 205 -3.58 -0.08 28.49
C ARG A 205 -3.24 -1.06 27.37
N ALA A 206 -2.31 -0.71 26.50
CA ALA A 206 -1.83 -1.60 25.46
C ALA A 206 -1.21 -2.88 26.03
N LYS A 207 -0.39 -2.77 27.10
CA LYS A 207 0.18 -3.92 27.81
C LYS A 207 -0.90 -4.83 28.43
N GLU A 208 -1.94 -4.26 29.05
CA GLU A 208 -3.07 -5.03 29.60
C GLU A 208 -3.80 -5.84 28.53
N LEU A 209 -3.79 -5.36 27.29
CA LEU A 209 -4.43 -5.98 26.14
C LEU A 209 -3.48 -6.89 25.33
N ASP A 210 -2.22 -7.03 25.75
CA ASP A 210 -1.15 -7.70 24.99
C ASP A 210 -1.01 -7.14 23.56
N MET A 211 -1.19 -5.80 23.43
CA MET A 211 -1.15 -5.08 22.17
C MET A 211 0.18 -4.34 22.00
N LYS A 212 0.80 -4.50 20.83
CA LYS A 212 1.99 -3.74 20.43
C LYS A 212 1.60 -2.42 19.80
N LEU A 213 2.46 -1.42 19.99
CA LEU A 213 2.23 -0.08 19.42
C LEU A 213 3.25 0.23 18.33
N LEU A 214 2.78 0.97 17.32
CA LEU A 214 3.58 1.71 16.36
C LEU A 214 3.42 3.20 16.70
N VAL A 215 4.45 3.80 17.31
CA VAL A 215 4.38 5.14 17.88
C VAL A 215 4.87 6.16 16.85
N GLU A 216 4.01 7.04 16.37
CA GLU A 216 4.41 8.15 15.51
C GLU A 216 4.79 9.38 16.33
N LEU A 217 6.05 9.81 16.20
CA LEU A 217 6.54 11.07 16.75
C LEU A 217 6.17 12.21 15.79
N LYS A 218 5.43 13.19 16.31
CA LYS A 218 5.00 14.38 15.54
C LYS A 218 5.66 15.65 16.06
N PRO A 219 6.90 15.95 15.61
CA PRO A 219 7.58 17.16 16.03
C PRO A 219 6.88 18.41 15.46
N HIS A 220 6.73 19.44 16.27
CA HIS A 220 6.11 20.74 15.91
C HIS A 220 7.14 21.83 15.52
N GLY A 221 8.45 21.49 15.56
CA GLY A 221 9.55 22.36 15.16
C GLY A 221 10.03 23.34 16.27
N LYS A 222 9.62 23.11 17.51
CA LYS A 222 10.05 23.87 18.70
C LYS A 222 10.39 22.92 19.87
N GLU A 223 10.71 21.67 19.56
CA GLU A 223 11.14 20.70 20.54
C GLU A 223 12.48 21.14 21.15
N PRO A 224 12.75 20.74 22.40
CA PRO A 224 14.05 20.93 22.98
C PRO A 224 15.12 20.06 22.26
N ASP A 225 16.38 20.49 22.30
CA ASP A 225 17.49 19.81 21.64
C ASP A 225 17.65 18.32 22.04
N ASN A 226 17.12 17.94 23.19
CA ASN A 226 17.14 16.58 23.70
C ASN A 226 15.84 15.80 23.44
N TYR A 227 15.04 16.18 22.45
CA TYR A 227 13.73 15.56 22.16
C TYR A 227 13.82 14.03 21.96
N ALA A 228 14.76 13.58 21.15
CA ALA A 228 14.98 12.15 20.94
C ALA A 228 15.34 11.41 22.24
N GLU A 229 16.16 12.04 23.09
CA GLU A 229 16.53 11.46 24.41
C GLU A 229 15.34 11.37 25.37
N LEU A 230 14.47 12.37 25.38
CA LEU A 230 13.24 12.34 26.16
C LEU A 230 12.38 11.15 25.76
N PHE A 231 12.22 10.92 24.46
CA PHE A 231 11.44 9.78 23.96
C PHE A 231 12.11 8.44 24.28
N ILE A 232 13.40 8.30 24.02
CA ILE A 232 14.17 7.08 24.32
C ILE A 232 14.06 6.72 25.82
N ASN A 233 14.23 7.72 26.69
CA ASN A 233 14.12 7.51 28.12
C ASN A 233 12.71 7.09 28.55
N GLU A 234 11.68 7.65 27.92
CA GLU A 234 10.30 7.28 28.19
C GLU A 234 9.99 5.86 27.72
N MET A 235 10.43 5.45 26.53
CA MET A 235 10.28 4.08 26.04
C MET A 235 10.97 3.06 26.95
N ARG A 236 12.17 3.39 27.44
CA ARG A 236 12.93 2.56 28.40
C ARG A 236 12.25 2.53 29.76
N ARG A 237 11.78 3.66 30.27
CA ARG A 237 11.06 3.78 31.56
C ARG A 237 9.79 2.92 31.54
N LEU A 238 9.08 2.95 30.44
CA LEU A 238 7.87 2.15 30.24
C LEU A 238 8.17 0.67 29.93
N GLY A 239 9.43 0.31 29.68
CA GLY A 239 9.87 -1.06 29.40
C GLY A 239 9.35 -1.61 28.07
N VAL A 240 9.24 -0.76 27.04
CA VAL A 240 8.69 -1.12 25.71
C VAL A 240 9.66 -0.85 24.54
N ALA A 241 10.88 -0.42 24.85
CA ALA A 241 11.88 -0.03 23.85
C ALA A 241 12.21 -1.13 22.82
N THR A 242 12.16 -2.40 23.22
CA THR A 242 12.47 -3.55 22.35
C THR A 242 11.22 -4.18 21.73
N GLU A 243 10.02 -3.79 22.15
CA GLU A 243 8.78 -4.44 21.75
C GLU A 243 7.96 -3.60 20.76
N TYR A 244 8.03 -2.28 20.91
CA TYR A 244 7.28 -1.34 20.10
C TYR A 244 8.15 -0.77 18.99
N LYS A 245 7.51 -0.39 17.90
CA LYS A 245 8.15 0.31 16.78
C LYS A 245 7.84 1.80 16.88
N THR A 246 8.74 2.63 16.36
CA THR A 246 8.51 4.07 16.26
C THR A 246 8.71 4.57 14.84
N MET A 247 8.00 5.63 14.47
CA MET A 247 8.13 6.26 13.16
C MET A 247 7.95 7.77 13.25
N SER A 248 8.40 8.48 12.23
CA SER A 248 8.17 9.92 12.07
C SER A 248 8.29 10.34 10.61
N LEU A 249 7.67 11.47 10.26
CA LEU A 249 7.94 12.23 9.03
C LEU A 249 9.31 12.95 9.07
N ASP A 250 9.90 13.09 10.26
CA ASP A 250 11.22 13.69 10.44
C ASP A 250 12.29 12.61 10.50
N LEU A 251 12.99 12.42 9.36
CA LEU A 251 14.05 11.42 9.25
C LEU A 251 15.19 11.68 10.24
N SER A 252 15.51 12.95 10.53
CA SER A 252 16.65 13.28 11.40
C SER A 252 16.45 12.81 12.83
N ILE A 253 15.21 12.88 13.33
CA ILE A 253 14.83 12.36 14.64
C ILE A 253 14.93 10.82 14.67
N MET A 254 14.49 10.15 13.60
CA MET A 254 14.58 8.70 13.52
C MET A 254 16.03 8.20 13.48
N GLU A 255 16.87 8.85 12.69
CA GLU A 255 18.30 8.52 12.64
C GLU A 255 19.03 8.83 13.96
N GLU A 256 18.61 9.88 14.68
CA GLU A 256 19.13 10.17 16.01
C GLU A 256 18.73 9.09 17.03
N ILE A 257 17.47 8.65 17.01
CA ILE A 257 16.99 7.54 17.88
C ILE A 257 17.74 6.26 17.54
N GLU A 258 17.85 5.90 16.27
CA GLU A 258 18.59 4.71 15.80
C GLU A 258 20.04 4.72 16.29
N SER A 259 20.70 5.89 16.21
CA SER A 259 22.09 6.05 16.66
C SER A 259 22.27 5.92 18.17
N LYS A 260 21.30 6.41 18.98
CA LYS A 260 21.39 6.46 20.45
C LYS A 260 20.76 5.24 21.14
N ALA A 261 19.83 4.58 20.49
CA ALA A 261 19.04 3.47 21.03
C ALA A 261 18.67 2.45 19.94
N PRO A 262 19.64 1.74 19.35
CA PRO A 262 19.40 0.80 18.25
C PRO A 262 18.50 -0.38 18.61
N GLU A 263 18.13 -0.53 19.88
CA GLU A 263 17.12 -1.48 20.33
C GLU A 263 15.68 -1.05 19.99
N ILE A 264 15.44 0.25 19.68
CA ILE A 264 14.14 0.79 19.27
C ILE A 264 14.07 0.74 17.76
N GLN A 265 13.16 -0.05 17.21
CA GLN A 265 12.97 -0.11 15.76
C GLN A 265 12.40 1.20 15.22
N THR A 266 13.13 1.81 14.27
CA THR A 266 12.82 3.13 13.72
C THR A 266 12.30 3.06 12.29
N GLY A 267 11.31 3.88 11.95
CA GLY A 267 10.70 3.97 10.63
C GLY A 267 10.59 5.39 10.10
N TYR A 268 10.84 5.55 8.81
CA TYR A 268 10.66 6.81 8.12
C TYR A 268 9.35 6.86 7.35
N VAL A 269 8.46 7.80 7.71
CA VAL A 269 7.19 8.02 7.03
C VAL A 269 7.42 8.92 5.83
N ILE A 270 7.08 8.43 4.64
CA ILE A 270 7.28 9.12 3.36
C ILE A 270 5.92 9.32 2.69
N PRO A 271 5.33 10.52 2.76
CA PRO A 271 4.01 10.79 2.17
C PRO A 271 4.03 10.82 0.65
N LEU A 272 5.20 11.07 0.04
CA LEU A 272 5.35 11.09 -1.41
C LEU A 272 6.74 10.63 -1.82
N GLN A 273 6.84 9.53 -2.57
CA GLN A 273 8.10 8.96 -3.04
C GLN A 273 8.15 8.90 -4.57
N PHE A 274 9.21 9.42 -5.14
CA PHE A 274 9.56 9.27 -6.55
C PHE A 274 10.94 8.62 -6.70
N GLY A 275 11.02 7.58 -7.53
CA GLY A 275 12.26 6.82 -7.70
C GLY A 275 12.60 5.98 -6.48
N ASN A 276 13.88 5.73 -6.25
CA ASN A 276 14.37 4.88 -5.17
C ASN A 276 14.34 5.58 -3.81
N PHE A 277 14.32 4.81 -2.72
CA PHE A 277 14.53 5.36 -1.38
C PHE A 277 15.92 5.99 -1.28
N SER A 278 15.99 7.12 -0.56
CA SER A 278 17.26 7.69 -0.16
C SER A 278 17.94 6.79 0.87
N LEU A 279 19.26 6.77 0.88
CA LEU A 279 20.02 6.10 1.93
C LEU A 279 19.67 6.73 3.28
N SER A 280 19.25 5.91 4.23
CA SER A 280 18.86 6.32 5.58
C SER A 280 19.13 5.20 6.56
N ASN A 281 19.42 5.55 7.81
CA ASN A 281 19.69 4.58 8.87
C ASN A 281 18.42 4.36 9.69
N VAL A 282 17.43 3.68 9.11
CA VAL A 282 16.18 3.27 9.76
C VAL A 282 15.87 1.80 9.42
N ASP A 283 15.05 1.13 10.22
CA ASP A 283 14.72 -0.29 10.05
C ASP A 283 13.61 -0.51 9.01
N PHE A 284 12.71 0.47 8.83
CA PHE A 284 11.61 0.32 7.91
C PHE A 284 11.18 1.65 7.28
N PHE A 285 10.49 1.55 6.14
CA PHE A 285 9.84 2.66 5.46
C PHE A 285 8.33 2.53 5.56
N VAL A 286 7.65 3.66 5.72
CA VAL A 286 6.19 3.75 5.74
C VAL A 286 5.77 4.66 4.61
N ILE A 287 5.21 4.08 3.55
CA ILE A 287 4.91 4.80 2.30
C ILE A 287 3.41 4.85 2.01
N GLU A 288 2.99 5.90 1.38
CA GLU A 288 1.62 6.09 0.93
C GLU A 288 1.34 5.25 -0.33
N ASP A 289 0.11 4.71 -0.49
CA ASP A 289 -0.30 3.83 -1.60
C ASP A 289 0.08 4.39 -2.98
N PHE A 290 -0.14 5.67 -3.19
CA PHE A 290 0.19 6.33 -4.45
C PHE A 290 1.67 6.22 -4.85
N SER A 291 2.55 6.15 -3.86
CA SER A 291 4.01 6.04 -4.05
C SER A 291 4.49 4.59 -4.21
N PHE A 292 3.62 3.62 -3.95
CA PHE A 292 3.99 2.22 -3.91
C PHE A 292 4.37 1.67 -5.29
N ASN A 293 5.48 0.95 -5.35
CA ASN A 293 5.82 0.05 -6.45
C ASN A 293 6.72 -1.09 -5.93
N ASP A 294 6.69 -2.23 -6.62
CA ASP A 294 7.41 -3.43 -6.20
C ASP A 294 8.94 -3.21 -6.16
N SER A 295 9.50 -2.29 -6.96
CA SER A 295 10.94 -2.01 -6.94
C SER A 295 11.41 -1.35 -5.65
N LEU A 296 10.56 -0.55 -4.99
CA LEU A 296 10.86 0.01 -3.67
C LEU A 296 10.93 -1.08 -2.60
N VAL A 297 10.03 -2.06 -2.65
CA VAL A 297 10.06 -3.21 -1.74
C VAL A 297 11.34 -4.02 -1.92
N ILE A 298 11.71 -4.32 -3.17
CA ILE A 298 12.94 -5.03 -3.49
C ILE A 298 14.18 -4.26 -2.99
N GLN A 299 14.21 -2.94 -3.19
CA GLN A 299 15.30 -2.10 -2.67
C GLN A 299 15.37 -2.19 -1.15
N ALA A 300 14.28 -1.95 -0.43
CA ALA A 300 14.25 -2.00 1.03
C ALA A 300 14.72 -3.35 1.55
N GLN A 301 14.20 -4.45 0.98
CA GLN A 301 14.59 -5.81 1.36
C GLN A 301 16.08 -6.10 1.09
N SER A 302 16.66 -5.55 0.01
CA SER A 302 18.10 -5.69 -0.26
C SER A 302 18.97 -5.00 0.79
N GLU A 303 18.41 -4.03 1.51
CA GLU A 303 19.03 -3.33 2.63
C GLU A 303 18.63 -3.92 4.01
N GLY A 304 17.86 -5.00 4.03
CA GLY A 304 17.35 -5.64 5.26
C GLY A 304 16.21 -4.87 5.94
N LYS A 305 15.52 -3.98 5.22
CA LYS A 305 14.47 -3.11 5.73
C LYS A 305 13.07 -3.60 5.38
N GLU A 306 12.11 -3.32 6.26
CA GLU A 306 10.69 -3.60 6.02
C GLU A 306 10.01 -2.42 5.28
N VAL A 307 8.90 -2.70 4.58
CA VAL A 307 8.03 -1.67 3.98
C VAL A 307 6.63 -1.83 4.52
N PHE A 308 6.08 -0.75 5.05
CA PHE A 308 4.69 -0.61 5.47
C PHE A 308 3.96 0.30 4.48
N VAL A 309 2.68 0.04 4.23
CA VAL A 309 1.86 0.87 3.33
C VAL A 309 0.67 1.46 4.09
N TRP A 310 0.38 2.75 3.87
CA TRP A 310 -0.67 3.53 4.53
C TRP A 310 -1.36 4.51 3.57
N THR A 311 -2.58 4.99 3.79
CA THR A 311 -3.60 4.37 4.64
C THR A 311 -4.54 3.59 3.73
N ILE A 312 -4.62 2.28 3.87
CA ILE A 312 -5.35 1.39 2.97
C ILE A 312 -6.69 1.02 3.61
N ASN A 313 -7.78 1.59 3.09
CA ASN A 313 -9.14 1.37 3.60
C ASN A 313 -10.06 0.68 2.58
N ASP A 314 -9.65 0.61 1.32
CA ASP A 314 -10.39 -0.01 0.25
C ASP A 314 -10.16 -1.54 0.24
N PRO A 315 -11.23 -2.38 0.23
CA PRO A 315 -11.10 -3.83 0.23
C PRO A 315 -10.28 -4.39 -0.94
N ASP A 316 -10.45 -3.81 -2.15
CA ASP A 316 -9.73 -4.29 -3.33
C ASP A 316 -8.23 -3.98 -3.23
N LEU A 317 -7.86 -2.82 -2.67
CA LEU A 317 -6.46 -2.49 -2.39
C LEU A 317 -5.89 -3.37 -1.28
N ILE A 318 -6.65 -3.66 -0.21
CA ILE A 318 -6.23 -4.61 0.82
C ILE A 318 -5.93 -5.96 0.19
N SER A 319 -6.86 -6.51 -0.58
CA SER A 319 -6.68 -7.76 -1.31
C SER A 319 -5.44 -7.76 -2.20
N LYS A 320 -5.18 -6.66 -2.92
CA LYS A 320 -3.96 -6.47 -3.74
C LYS A 320 -2.69 -6.58 -2.89
N TYR A 321 -2.66 -5.87 -1.75
CA TYR A 321 -1.48 -5.86 -0.89
C TYR A 321 -1.23 -7.17 -0.17
N LEU A 322 -2.25 -8.00 0.07
CA LEU A 322 -2.08 -9.35 0.65
C LEU A 322 -1.19 -10.28 -0.20
N TYR A 323 -0.98 -9.96 -1.48
CA TYR A 323 -0.07 -10.70 -2.36
C TYR A 323 1.29 -10.02 -2.59
N LYS A 324 1.57 -8.93 -1.85
CA LYS A 324 2.84 -8.21 -1.96
C LYS A 324 3.83 -8.62 -0.86
N SER A 325 5.12 -8.43 -1.12
CA SER A 325 6.17 -8.71 -0.15
C SER A 325 6.38 -7.56 0.84
N ILE A 326 5.30 -6.89 1.26
CA ILE A 326 5.33 -5.86 2.29
C ILE A 326 5.22 -6.48 3.69
N ALA A 327 5.65 -5.74 4.70
CA ALA A 327 5.61 -6.21 6.09
C ALA A 327 4.30 -5.87 6.80
N ALA A 328 3.65 -4.75 6.45
CA ALA A 328 2.42 -4.33 7.12
C ALA A 328 1.51 -3.46 6.23
N ILE A 329 0.22 -3.49 6.54
CA ILE A 329 -0.80 -2.57 6.05
C ILE A 329 -1.31 -1.75 7.23
N ILE A 330 -1.28 -0.42 7.12
CA ILE A 330 -1.86 0.52 8.08
C ILE A 330 -3.23 0.95 7.55
N SER A 331 -4.28 0.78 8.36
CA SER A 331 -5.68 1.01 7.96
C SER A 331 -6.54 1.55 9.09
N ASP A 332 -7.51 2.40 8.74
CA ASP A 332 -8.61 2.80 9.64
C ASP A 332 -9.65 1.68 9.85
N ARG A 333 -9.54 0.59 9.05
CA ARG A 333 -10.50 -0.50 8.97
C ARG A 333 -9.83 -1.86 9.24
N PRO A 334 -9.36 -2.09 10.49
CA PRO A 334 -8.75 -3.37 10.86
C PRO A 334 -9.69 -4.57 10.64
N ASP A 335 -11.00 -4.37 10.76
CA ASP A 335 -12.03 -5.36 10.50
C ASP A 335 -12.04 -5.92 9.06
N ILE A 336 -11.68 -5.09 8.09
CA ILE A 336 -11.68 -5.49 6.68
C ILE A 336 -10.49 -6.40 6.36
N ILE A 337 -9.30 -6.08 6.88
CA ILE A 337 -8.07 -6.81 6.51
C ILE A 337 -8.16 -8.28 6.92
N GLU A 338 -8.61 -8.57 8.14
CA GLU A 338 -8.78 -9.96 8.59
C GLU A 338 -9.85 -10.69 7.77
N ARG A 339 -10.93 -10.00 7.43
CA ARG A 339 -11.99 -10.55 6.57
C ARG A 339 -11.48 -10.86 5.16
N GLU A 340 -10.74 -9.94 4.53
CA GLU A 340 -10.16 -10.15 3.19
C GLU A 340 -9.12 -11.29 3.22
N LYS A 341 -8.29 -11.38 4.26
CA LYS A 341 -7.37 -12.51 4.47
C LYS A 341 -8.12 -13.84 4.46
N GLN A 342 -9.17 -13.96 5.27
CA GLN A 342 -9.97 -15.18 5.34
C GLN A 342 -10.72 -15.49 4.04
N TYR A 343 -11.16 -14.46 3.31
CA TYR A 343 -11.78 -14.61 2.00
C TYR A 343 -10.78 -15.17 0.99
N GLU A 344 -9.60 -14.55 0.91
CA GLU A 344 -8.54 -14.97 -0.01
C GLU A 344 -8.01 -16.38 0.26
N GLU A 345 -7.93 -16.79 1.52
CA GLU A 345 -7.55 -18.16 1.91
C GLU A 345 -8.59 -19.21 1.49
N LYS A 346 -9.88 -18.86 1.54
CA LYS A 346 -10.98 -19.78 1.23
C LYS A 346 -11.32 -19.86 -0.25
N ASP A 347 -11.27 -18.74 -0.94
CA ASP A 347 -11.80 -18.57 -2.31
C ASP A 347 -10.67 -18.27 -3.31
N ASN A 348 -9.58 -19.00 -3.21
CA ASN A 348 -8.38 -18.86 -4.01
C ASN A 348 -8.59 -19.35 -5.46
N SER A 349 -9.58 -18.77 -6.15
CA SER A 349 -9.88 -19.14 -7.53
C SER A 349 -8.84 -18.58 -8.51
N TYR A 350 -8.47 -19.37 -9.51
CA TYR A 350 -7.58 -18.89 -10.59
C TYR A 350 -8.21 -17.76 -11.40
N PHE A 351 -9.54 -17.66 -11.40
CA PHE A 351 -10.25 -16.56 -12.06
C PHE A 351 -9.99 -15.23 -11.33
N ASP A 352 -10.10 -15.20 -10.00
CA ASP A 352 -9.84 -14.00 -9.20
C ASP A 352 -8.37 -13.60 -9.28
N LYS A 353 -7.47 -14.58 -9.22
CA LYS A 353 -6.03 -14.36 -9.44
C LYS A 353 -5.75 -13.76 -10.82
N LEU A 354 -6.40 -14.26 -11.88
CA LEU A 354 -6.27 -13.74 -13.24
C LEU A 354 -6.80 -12.31 -13.35
N TYR A 355 -7.96 -12.04 -12.75
CA TYR A 355 -8.54 -10.71 -12.72
C TYR A 355 -7.56 -9.70 -12.10
N ARG A 356 -6.96 -10.04 -10.96
CA ARG A 356 -5.93 -9.22 -10.30
C ARG A 356 -4.69 -9.03 -11.15
N LEU A 357 -4.23 -10.06 -11.84
CA LEU A 357 -3.05 -9.99 -12.73
C LEU A 357 -3.28 -9.04 -13.93
N ILE A 358 -4.52 -8.85 -14.35
CA ILE A 358 -4.89 -7.96 -15.47
C ILE A 358 -5.05 -6.51 -15.01
N TYR A 359 -5.55 -6.30 -13.77
CA TYR A 359 -5.85 -4.96 -13.22
C TYR A 359 -4.74 -4.36 -12.37
N ASN A 360 -3.69 -5.11 -12.06
CA ASN A 360 -2.45 -4.64 -11.40
C ASN A 360 -1.35 -4.40 -12.43
#